data_7a30aa551cbaa31757fc8995f3e5127c
#
_entry.id   7a30aa551cbaa31757fc8995f3e5127c
#
_cell.length_a   1.000
_cell.length_b   1.000
_cell.length_c   1.000
_cell.angle_alpha   90.00
_cell.angle_beta   90.00
_cell.angle_gamma   90.00
#
_symmetry.space_group_name_H-M   'P 1'
#
loop_
_entity.id
_entity.type
_entity.pdbx_description
1 polymer ?
#
loop_
_entity_poly.entity_id
_entity_poly.type
_entity_poly.pdbx_seq_one_letter_code
_entity_poly.pdbx_strand_id
1 'polypeptide(L)'
;MLTMLQQKQLKKNLLLFIGILALSPTSSFGATLYLEPEKTEYYQDDTFLIEIFVDTEGESINVVETELTFPTDVLEVKDITSGNSILSLWVEKPTFSNAEGKIFFVGGIPGSYTGKRGKLGEIVFTTKLNTDETHTADITFANSSKILLSDYKGTEAPVRTRGALLTIFSETTLSSSNEWDERLENDTTPPEPFRIEIARDPQIFSQEYFVVFSTTDKQSGMERYEIKEGNGQWMQAESPYRLQNQSSSKEVMVRAIDKAGNERIQMIQFEVEDGHIEINWKHIVYSLCLFIVIGGVLWRTGILYKRRKNMSTL
;
A
#
# COMPACT_ATOMS: atom_id res chain seq x y z
N MET A 1 -45.13 -50.23 -15.12
CA MET A 1 -43.81 -50.86 -15.07
C MET A 1 -43.06 -50.47 -16.36
N LEU A 2 -42.07 -49.57 -16.30
CA LEU A 2 -41.34 -49.07 -17.47
C LEU A 2 -40.47 -50.20 -18.06
N THR A 3 -40.50 -50.37 -19.38
CA THR A 3 -39.68 -51.39 -20.04
C THR A 3 -38.18 -51.11 -19.90
N MET A 4 -37.34 -52.15 -19.97
CA MET A 4 -35.86 -52.02 -19.87
C MET A 4 -35.27 -50.96 -20.86
N LEU A 5 -35.88 -50.82 -22.02
CA LEU A 5 -35.50 -49.82 -23.03
C LEU A 5 -35.81 -48.40 -22.57
N GLN A 6 -36.92 -48.15 -21.94
CA GLN A 6 -37.32 -46.87 -21.42
C GLN A 6 -36.43 -46.45 -20.25
N GLN A 7 -36.03 -47.37 -19.38
CA GLN A 7 -35.07 -47.09 -18.29
C GLN A 7 -33.67 -46.73 -18.81
N LYS A 8 -33.22 -47.41 -19.89
CA LYS A 8 -31.92 -47.11 -20.53
C LYS A 8 -31.90 -45.75 -21.22
N GLN A 9 -33.03 -45.37 -21.83
CA GLN A 9 -33.17 -44.04 -22.47
C GLN A 9 -33.23 -42.94 -21.41
N LEU A 10 -33.93 -43.18 -20.30
CA LEU A 10 -34.02 -42.24 -19.18
C LEU A 10 -32.65 -41.98 -18.54
N LYS A 11 -31.85 -43.04 -18.33
CA LYS A 11 -30.47 -42.94 -17.81
C LYS A 11 -29.55 -42.18 -18.80
N LYS A 12 -29.70 -42.42 -20.09
CA LYS A 12 -28.92 -41.76 -21.13
C LYS A 12 -29.24 -40.24 -21.20
N ASN A 13 -30.52 -39.88 -21.13
CA ASN A 13 -30.97 -38.48 -21.12
C ASN A 13 -30.58 -37.77 -19.80
N LEU A 14 -30.61 -38.47 -18.66
CA LEU A 14 -30.17 -37.94 -17.37
C LEU A 14 -28.66 -37.68 -17.35
N LEU A 15 -27.86 -38.60 -17.93
CA LEU A 15 -26.41 -38.42 -18.07
C LEU A 15 -26.06 -37.26 -19.03
N LEU A 16 -26.85 -37.12 -20.12
CA LEU A 16 -26.69 -35.97 -21.05
C LEU A 16 -27.03 -34.63 -20.37
N PHE A 17 -28.09 -34.60 -19.54
CA PHE A 17 -28.50 -33.42 -18.79
C PHE A 17 -27.49 -33.03 -17.70
N ILE A 18 -26.91 -34.01 -16.99
CA ILE A 18 -25.84 -33.82 -16.02
C ILE A 18 -24.56 -33.30 -16.72
N GLY A 19 -24.25 -33.84 -17.92
CA GLY A 19 -23.10 -33.38 -18.73
C GLY A 19 -23.24 -31.94 -19.23
N ILE A 20 -24.45 -31.48 -19.55
CA ILE A 20 -24.73 -30.09 -19.98
C ILE A 20 -24.68 -29.15 -18.78
N LEU A 21 -25.11 -29.58 -17.59
CA LEU A 21 -25.02 -28.77 -16.37
C LEU A 21 -23.57 -28.55 -15.88
N ALA A 22 -22.67 -29.53 -16.18
CA ALA A 22 -21.24 -29.43 -15.84
C ALA A 22 -20.44 -28.55 -16.82
N LEU A 23 -21.03 -28.16 -17.94
CA LEU A 23 -20.46 -27.23 -18.93
C LEU A 23 -21.01 -25.81 -18.82
N SER A 24 -21.65 -25.46 -17.70
CA SER A 24 -21.94 -24.05 -17.42
C SER A 24 -20.59 -23.33 -17.36
N PRO A 25 -20.34 -22.34 -18.24
CA PRO A 25 -19.15 -21.54 -18.11
C PRO A 25 -19.19 -20.97 -16.67
N THR A 26 -18.20 -21.28 -15.88
CA THR A 26 -17.95 -20.53 -14.67
C THR A 26 -17.76 -19.10 -15.14
N SER A 27 -18.74 -18.24 -14.90
CA SER A 27 -18.57 -16.82 -15.11
C SER A 27 -17.33 -16.47 -14.32
N SER A 28 -16.20 -16.29 -15.00
CA SER A 28 -15.05 -15.66 -14.37
C SER A 28 -15.53 -14.26 -14.02
N PHE A 29 -15.95 -14.10 -12.77
CA PHE A 29 -16.22 -12.78 -12.25
C PHE A 29 -14.90 -12.04 -12.33
N GLY A 30 -14.87 -10.96 -13.03
CA GLY A 30 -13.73 -10.08 -13.12
C GLY A 30 -14.01 -8.85 -12.29
N ALA A 31 -13.02 -8.00 -12.10
CA ALA A 31 -13.24 -6.69 -11.51
C ALA A 31 -13.46 -5.63 -12.59
N THR A 32 -14.14 -4.54 -12.25
CA THR A 32 -14.36 -3.40 -13.15
C THR A 32 -13.71 -2.15 -12.56
N LEU A 33 -12.77 -1.56 -13.29
CA LEU A 33 -12.26 -0.20 -13.04
C LEU A 33 -13.14 0.80 -13.76
N TYR A 34 -13.55 1.86 -13.07
CA TYR A 34 -14.39 2.86 -13.72
C TYR A 34 -14.15 4.27 -13.21
N LEU A 35 -14.40 5.24 -14.10
CA LEU A 35 -14.38 6.66 -13.80
C LEU A 35 -15.80 7.16 -13.53
N GLU A 36 -15.93 8.06 -12.58
CA GLU A 36 -17.20 8.69 -12.23
C GLU A 36 -16.99 10.20 -12.11
N PRO A 37 -17.22 10.96 -13.20
CA PRO A 37 -17.26 12.42 -13.12
C PRO A 37 -18.57 12.86 -12.45
N GLU A 38 -18.55 13.98 -11.72
CA GLU A 38 -19.76 14.56 -11.14
C GLU A 38 -20.71 15.08 -12.23
N LYS A 39 -20.14 15.66 -13.29
CA LYS A 39 -20.82 16.17 -14.49
C LYS A 39 -20.16 15.61 -15.74
N THR A 40 -20.86 15.65 -16.85
CA THR A 40 -20.32 15.29 -18.17
C THR A 40 -20.08 16.50 -19.07
N GLU A 41 -20.42 17.70 -18.61
CA GLU A 41 -20.32 18.96 -19.34
C GLU A 41 -19.54 19.96 -18.49
N TYR A 42 -18.48 20.51 -19.08
CA TYR A 42 -17.62 21.52 -18.47
C TYR A 42 -17.36 22.65 -19.46
N TYR A 43 -16.85 23.77 -18.93
CA TYR A 43 -16.56 24.96 -19.70
C TYR A 43 -15.06 25.25 -19.70
N GLN A 44 -14.66 26.22 -20.52
CA GLN A 44 -13.28 26.67 -20.55
C GLN A 44 -12.83 27.18 -19.16
N ASP A 45 -11.59 26.83 -18.76
CA ASP A 45 -10.96 27.17 -17.48
C ASP A 45 -11.63 26.55 -16.22
N ASP A 46 -12.61 25.63 -16.42
CA ASP A 46 -13.15 24.86 -15.29
C ASP A 46 -12.07 23.93 -14.71
N THR A 47 -12.01 23.87 -13.38
CA THR A 47 -11.25 22.86 -12.62
C THR A 47 -12.24 21.94 -11.92
N PHE A 48 -12.14 20.64 -12.14
CA PHE A 48 -13.10 19.64 -11.70
C PHE A 48 -12.44 18.33 -11.31
N LEU A 49 -13.19 17.45 -10.63
CA LEU A 49 -12.71 16.18 -10.15
C LEU A 49 -13.36 15.01 -10.86
N ILE A 50 -12.57 13.97 -11.11
CA ILE A 50 -13.07 12.67 -11.58
C ILE A 50 -12.63 11.60 -10.59
N GLU A 51 -13.59 10.91 -9.99
CA GLU A 51 -13.35 9.80 -9.08
C GLU A 51 -13.00 8.53 -9.84
N ILE A 52 -12.04 7.76 -9.30
CA ILE A 52 -11.63 6.45 -9.81
C ILE A 52 -12.13 5.38 -8.86
N PHE A 53 -12.86 4.42 -9.35
CA PHE A 53 -13.44 3.34 -8.56
C PHE A 53 -13.09 1.95 -9.08
N VAL A 54 -13.23 0.97 -8.18
CA VAL A 54 -13.24 -0.46 -8.50
C VAL A 54 -14.53 -1.11 -7.98
N ASP A 55 -15.20 -1.89 -8.86
CA ASP A 55 -16.17 -2.91 -8.47
C ASP A 55 -15.46 -4.27 -8.57
N THR A 56 -15.34 -4.98 -7.47
CA THR A 56 -14.63 -6.26 -7.43
C THR A 56 -15.48 -7.42 -7.93
N GLU A 57 -16.76 -7.19 -8.20
CA GLU A 57 -17.73 -8.21 -8.62
C GLU A 57 -17.75 -9.46 -7.71
N GLY A 58 -17.37 -9.29 -6.45
CA GLY A 58 -17.33 -10.34 -5.44
C GLY A 58 -15.95 -10.96 -5.20
N GLU A 59 -14.96 -10.61 -6.03
CA GLU A 59 -13.58 -11.04 -5.80
C GLU A 59 -12.96 -10.29 -4.62
N SER A 60 -11.99 -10.91 -3.97
CA SER A 60 -11.17 -10.29 -2.91
C SER A 60 -9.84 -9.83 -3.52
N ILE A 61 -9.63 -8.52 -3.56
CA ILE A 61 -8.46 -7.90 -4.20
C ILE A 61 -7.55 -7.26 -3.17
N ASN A 62 -6.25 -7.15 -3.47
CA ASN A 62 -5.28 -6.48 -2.58
C ASN A 62 -4.30 -5.54 -3.29
N VAL A 63 -4.21 -5.56 -4.62
CA VAL A 63 -3.38 -4.63 -5.39
C VAL A 63 -4.14 -4.14 -6.61
N VAL A 64 -4.03 -2.86 -6.90
CA VAL A 64 -4.53 -2.23 -8.12
C VAL A 64 -3.39 -1.46 -8.78
N GLU A 65 -3.11 -1.80 -10.03
CA GLU A 65 -2.24 -1.06 -10.95
C GLU A 65 -3.13 -0.37 -11.98
N THR A 66 -3.00 0.94 -12.10
CA THR A 66 -3.85 1.74 -12.98
C THR A 66 -3.00 2.63 -13.87
N GLU A 67 -3.24 2.54 -15.17
CA GLU A 67 -2.75 3.49 -16.15
C GLU A 67 -3.96 4.07 -16.88
N LEU A 68 -4.04 5.42 -16.92
CA LEU A 68 -5.08 6.18 -17.61
C LEU A 68 -4.45 7.03 -18.71
N THR A 69 -5.24 7.27 -19.78
CA THR A 69 -4.89 8.21 -20.82
C THR A 69 -5.97 9.28 -20.97
N PHE A 70 -5.57 10.49 -21.29
CA PHE A 70 -6.45 11.65 -21.49
C PHE A 70 -5.95 12.54 -22.64
N PRO A 71 -6.85 13.29 -23.33
CA PRO A 71 -6.47 14.20 -24.41
C PRO A 71 -5.80 15.46 -23.86
N THR A 72 -4.55 15.68 -24.24
CA THR A 72 -3.69 16.77 -23.73
C THR A 72 -3.97 18.12 -24.38
N ASP A 73 -4.72 18.16 -25.46
CA ASP A 73 -5.15 19.35 -26.16
C ASP A 73 -6.31 20.08 -25.46
N VAL A 74 -7.14 19.33 -24.73
CA VAL A 74 -8.32 19.87 -24.04
C VAL A 74 -8.28 19.76 -22.52
N LEU A 75 -7.43 18.89 -21.96
CA LEU A 75 -7.31 18.66 -20.53
C LEU A 75 -5.86 18.79 -20.03
N GLU A 76 -5.74 19.23 -18.80
CA GLU A 76 -4.50 19.20 -18.00
C GLU A 76 -4.79 18.65 -16.62
N VAL A 77 -3.99 17.69 -16.14
CA VAL A 77 -4.02 17.25 -14.74
C VAL A 77 -3.31 18.28 -13.89
N LYS A 78 -3.98 18.76 -12.87
CA LYS A 78 -3.42 19.64 -11.83
C LYS A 78 -2.89 18.88 -10.65
N ASP A 79 -3.62 17.85 -10.25
CA ASP A 79 -3.27 17.04 -9.08
C ASP A 79 -3.97 15.66 -9.13
N ILE A 80 -3.49 14.75 -8.28
CA ILE A 80 -4.15 13.48 -8.00
C ILE A 80 -4.24 13.34 -6.49
N THR A 81 -5.44 13.10 -5.98
CA THR A 81 -5.66 12.95 -4.54
C THR A 81 -6.13 11.55 -4.19
N SER A 82 -5.66 11.07 -3.03
CA SER A 82 -6.06 9.79 -2.45
C SER A 82 -7.10 9.94 -1.33
N GLY A 83 -7.80 11.07 -1.27
CA GLY A 83 -8.85 11.31 -0.28
C GLY A 83 -9.89 10.19 -0.28
N ASN A 84 -10.12 9.59 0.90
CA ASN A 84 -11.03 8.45 1.09
C ASN A 84 -10.73 7.21 0.21
N SER A 85 -9.47 7.03 -0.20
CA SER A 85 -9.04 5.86 -0.97
C SER A 85 -9.01 4.59 -0.11
N ILE A 86 -9.34 3.44 -0.73
CA ILE A 86 -9.10 2.11 -0.15
C ILE A 86 -7.63 1.71 -0.24
N LEU A 87 -6.83 2.39 -1.09
CA LEU A 87 -5.40 2.19 -1.21
C LEU A 87 -4.68 2.94 -0.09
N SER A 88 -3.98 2.24 0.76
CA SER A 88 -3.22 2.84 1.86
C SER A 88 -1.71 2.56 1.80
N LEU A 89 -1.29 1.69 0.89
CA LEU A 89 0.12 1.40 0.60
C LEU A 89 0.41 1.75 -0.86
N TRP A 90 1.42 2.58 -1.10
CA TRP A 90 1.84 2.92 -2.45
C TRP A 90 3.11 2.14 -2.81
N VAL A 91 3.01 1.26 -3.80
CA VAL A 91 4.17 0.65 -4.46
C VAL A 91 4.77 1.69 -5.41
N GLU A 92 3.90 2.35 -6.19
CA GLU A 92 4.21 3.55 -6.95
C GLU A 92 3.14 4.60 -6.68
N LYS A 93 3.57 5.74 -6.14
CA LYS A 93 2.66 6.88 -5.86
C LYS A 93 2.03 7.38 -7.15
N PRO A 94 0.83 7.97 -7.09
CA PRO A 94 0.23 8.59 -8.26
C PRO A 94 1.16 9.60 -8.92
N THR A 95 1.37 9.43 -10.22
CA THR A 95 2.15 10.31 -11.08
C THR A 95 1.37 10.62 -12.35
N PHE A 96 1.65 11.75 -12.97
CA PHE A 96 1.06 12.12 -14.24
C PHE A 96 2.05 12.84 -15.16
N SER A 97 1.77 12.77 -16.47
CA SER A 97 2.48 13.49 -17.50
C SER A 97 1.49 14.22 -18.40
N ASN A 98 1.40 15.53 -18.28
CA ASN A 98 0.58 16.37 -19.16
C ASN A 98 1.11 16.41 -20.58
N ALA A 99 2.38 16.08 -20.81
CA ALA A 99 2.96 15.98 -22.14
C ALA A 99 2.54 14.72 -22.88
N GLU A 100 2.40 13.60 -22.12
CA GLU A 100 2.03 12.29 -22.69
C GLU A 100 0.53 11.98 -22.56
N GLY A 101 -0.21 12.75 -21.76
CA GLY A 101 -1.61 12.49 -21.45
C GLY A 101 -1.79 11.20 -20.65
N LYS A 102 -0.91 10.95 -19.67
CA LYS A 102 -0.90 9.73 -18.89
C LYS A 102 -0.96 9.98 -17.39
N ILE A 103 -1.61 9.04 -16.71
CA ILE A 103 -1.65 8.95 -15.24
C ILE A 103 -1.31 7.51 -14.89
N PHE A 104 -0.48 7.31 -13.85
CA PHE A 104 -0.09 5.98 -13.40
C PHE A 104 0.04 5.91 -11.89
N PHE A 105 -0.38 4.79 -11.30
CA PHE A 105 -0.13 4.44 -9.91
C PHE A 105 -0.27 2.95 -9.66
N VAL A 106 0.40 2.46 -8.60
CA VAL A 106 0.24 1.10 -8.07
C VAL A 106 0.01 1.18 -6.57
N GLY A 107 -1.16 0.75 -6.13
CA GLY A 107 -1.56 0.80 -4.73
C GLY A 107 -1.96 -0.56 -4.17
N GLY A 108 -1.65 -0.76 -2.89
CA GLY A 108 -1.98 -1.93 -2.11
C GLY A 108 -3.07 -1.66 -1.08
N ILE A 109 -3.84 -2.70 -0.77
CA ILE A 109 -4.90 -2.70 0.23
C ILE A 109 -4.49 -3.68 1.32
N PRO A 110 -4.11 -3.23 2.53
CA PRO A 110 -3.80 -4.12 3.64
C PRO A 110 -4.99 -5.00 4.00
N GLY A 111 -4.77 -6.31 4.05
CA GLY A 111 -5.83 -7.29 4.20
C GLY A 111 -6.45 -7.65 2.87
N SER A 112 -7.47 -6.98 2.44
CA SER A 112 -8.10 -7.09 1.12
C SER A 112 -9.35 -6.20 1.04
N TYR A 113 -9.89 -6.05 -0.15
CA TYR A 113 -11.15 -5.36 -0.39
C TYR A 113 -12.09 -6.21 -1.24
N THR A 114 -13.36 -6.24 -0.87
CA THR A 114 -14.47 -6.78 -1.66
C THR A 114 -15.63 -5.80 -1.59
N GLY A 115 -16.08 -5.29 -2.74
CA GLY A 115 -17.15 -4.32 -2.78
C GLY A 115 -17.37 -3.74 -4.18
N LYS A 116 -18.46 -2.99 -4.33
CA LYS A 116 -18.89 -2.44 -5.62
C LYS A 116 -18.35 -1.04 -5.90
N ARG A 117 -17.91 -0.31 -4.88
CA ARG A 117 -17.53 1.10 -4.97
C ARG A 117 -16.30 1.37 -4.10
N GLY A 118 -15.20 0.67 -4.40
CA GLY A 118 -13.90 0.94 -3.77
C GLY A 118 -13.26 2.14 -4.44
N LYS A 119 -13.20 3.28 -3.75
CA LYS A 119 -12.54 4.48 -4.29
C LYS A 119 -11.03 4.28 -4.31
N LEU A 120 -10.40 4.49 -5.46
CA LEU A 120 -8.96 4.38 -5.64
C LEU A 120 -8.26 5.73 -5.51
N GLY A 121 -8.94 6.80 -5.89
CA GLY A 121 -8.45 8.17 -5.86
C GLY A 121 -9.33 9.10 -6.68
N GLU A 122 -8.89 10.34 -6.82
CA GLU A 122 -9.51 11.36 -7.67
C GLU A 122 -8.45 12.07 -8.48
N ILE A 123 -8.81 12.45 -9.70
CA ILE A 123 -7.97 13.25 -10.59
C ILE A 123 -8.55 14.65 -10.65
N VAL A 124 -7.75 15.64 -10.40
CA VAL A 124 -8.09 17.06 -10.58
C VAL A 124 -7.68 17.49 -11.98
N PHE A 125 -8.65 17.72 -12.85
CA PHE A 125 -8.43 18.23 -14.19
C PHE A 125 -8.73 19.73 -14.29
N THR A 126 -8.05 20.41 -15.19
CA THR A 126 -8.44 21.71 -15.69
C THR A 126 -8.62 21.63 -17.21
N THR A 127 -9.66 22.28 -17.73
CA THR A 127 -9.86 22.40 -19.16
C THR A 127 -8.89 23.40 -19.78
N LYS A 128 -8.40 23.09 -20.98
CA LYS A 128 -7.40 23.87 -21.74
C LYS A 128 -7.93 24.19 -23.13
N LEU A 129 -8.88 25.08 -23.27
CA LEU A 129 -9.37 25.45 -24.59
C LEU A 129 -8.82 26.80 -25.06
N ASN A 130 -8.29 26.84 -26.29
CA ASN A 130 -7.93 28.04 -26.99
C ASN A 130 -8.69 28.18 -28.31
N THR A 131 -9.86 27.53 -28.44
CA THR A 131 -10.66 27.49 -29.68
C THR A 131 -12.10 27.83 -29.39
N ASP A 132 -12.79 28.40 -30.36
CA ASP A 132 -14.23 28.74 -30.28
C ASP A 132 -15.13 27.52 -30.51
N GLU A 133 -14.59 26.30 -30.50
CA GLU A 133 -15.33 25.07 -30.79
C GLU A 133 -15.54 24.22 -29.52
N THR A 134 -16.65 23.49 -29.51
CA THR A 134 -16.91 22.47 -28.47
C THR A 134 -16.09 21.22 -28.75
N HIS A 135 -15.43 20.70 -27.77
CA HIS A 135 -14.58 19.50 -27.82
C HIS A 135 -15.12 18.36 -26.97
N THR A 136 -14.74 17.14 -27.31
CA THR A 136 -14.96 15.97 -26.47
C THR A 136 -13.64 15.49 -25.87
N ALA A 137 -13.65 15.15 -24.59
CA ALA A 137 -12.51 14.55 -23.91
C ALA A 137 -12.86 13.11 -23.51
N ASP A 138 -12.18 12.15 -24.10
CA ASP A 138 -12.32 10.73 -23.77
C ASP A 138 -11.16 10.30 -22.86
N ILE A 139 -11.48 9.97 -21.59
CA ILE A 139 -10.51 9.52 -20.59
C ILE A 139 -10.68 8.02 -20.42
N THR A 140 -9.64 7.26 -20.69
CA THR A 140 -9.71 5.80 -20.77
C THR A 140 -8.63 5.12 -19.95
N PHE A 141 -8.94 3.91 -19.47
CA PHE A 141 -7.94 3.03 -18.86
C PHE A 141 -7.13 2.34 -19.96
N ALA A 142 -5.82 2.29 -19.78
CA ALA A 142 -4.96 1.50 -20.65
C ALA A 142 -5.11 0.00 -20.39
N ASN A 143 -4.82 -0.82 -21.39
CA ASN A 143 -4.87 -2.28 -21.28
C ASN A 143 -3.83 -2.86 -20.31
N SER A 144 -2.86 -2.05 -19.90
CA SER A 144 -1.85 -2.38 -18.87
C SER A 144 -2.41 -2.38 -17.45
N SER A 145 -3.58 -1.78 -17.22
CA SER A 145 -4.22 -1.75 -15.88
C SER A 145 -4.54 -3.16 -15.39
N LYS A 146 -4.19 -3.45 -14.12
CA LYS A 146 -4.27 -4.77 -13.52
C LYS A 146 -4.86 -4.73 -12.12
N ILE A 147 -5.47 -5.83 -11.72
CA ILE A 147 -5.95 -6.06 -10.37
C ILE A 147 -5.45 -7.42 -9.91
N LEU A 148 -4.82 -7.49 -8.73
CA LEU A 148 -4.37 -8.75 -8.16
C LEU A 148 -5.32 -9.21 -7.06
N LEU A 149 -5.59 -10.53 -7.06
CA LEU A 149 -6.40 -11.19 -6.05
C LEU A 149 -5.62 -11.36 -4.74
N SER A 150 -6.35 -11.33 -3.63
CA SER A 150 -5.80 -11.56 -2.29
C SER A 150 -5.63 -13.07 -2.01
N ASP A 151 -4.92 -13.78 -2.88
CA ASP A 151 -4.72 -15.24 -2.82
C ASP A 151 -3.28 -15.63 -2.47
N TYR A 152 -2.43 -14.66 -2.13
CA TYR A 152 -0.99 -14.83 -1.85
C TYR A 152 -0.16 -15.38 -3.02
N LYS A 153 -0.72 -15.44 -4.24
CA LYS A 153 -0.04 -15.95 -5.44
C LYS A 153 0.22 -14.87 -6.48
N GLY A 154 -0.38 -13.69 -6.31
CA GLY A 154 -0.31 -12.61 -7.30
C GLY A 154 -1.15 -12.93 -8.54
N THR A 155 -2.25 -13.66 -8.40
CA THR A 155 -3.15 -13.98 -9.51
C THR A 155 -3.82 -12.71 -10.02
N GLU A 156 -3.73 -12.45 -11.33
CA GLU A 156 -4.43 -11.34 -11.97
C GLU A 156 -5.92 -11.67 -12.14
N ALA A 157 -6.78 -10.77 -11.69
CA ALA A 157 -8.21 -10.85 -11.98
C ALA A 157 -8.46 -10.38 -13.44
N PRO A 158 -9.43 -10.96 -14.16
CA PRO A 158 -9.92 -10.34 -15.40
C PRO A 158 -10.44 -8.93 -15.11
N VAL A 159 -9.99 -7.93 -15.86
CA VAL A 159 -10.35 -6.52 -15.65
C VAL A 159 -11.22 -6.04 -16.80
N ARG A 160 -12.35 -5.44 -16.47
CA ARG A 160 -13.14 -4.60 -17.37
C ARG A 160 -12.91 -3.14 -17.02
N THR A 161 -13.02 -2.26 -18.01
CA THR A 161 -12.81 -0.84 -17.80
C THR A 161 -13.97 -0.02 -18.35
N ARG A 162 -14.29 1.08 -17.69
CA ARG A 162 -15.23 2.09 -18.16
C ARG A 162 -14.63 3.47 -17.91
N GLY A 163 -14.22 4.12 -18.97
CA GLY A 163 -13.70 5.49 -18.97
C GLY A 163 -14.81 6.53 -18.76
N ALA A 164 -14.46 7.79 -19.01
CA ALA A 164 -15.37 8.92 -18.98
C ALA A 164 -15.27 9.73 -20.28
N LEU A 165 -16.41 10.02 -20.88
CA LEU A 165 -16.52 10.90 -22.04
C LEU A 165 -17.15 12.23 -21.60
N LEU A 166 -16.43 13.33 -21.78
CA LEU A 166 -16.82 14.67 -21.38
C LEU A 166 -17.03 15.55 -22.60
N THR A 167 -17.92 16.53 -22.47
CA THR A 167 -18.11 17.62 -23.43
C THR A 167 -17.54 18.89 -22.82
N ILE A 168 -16.63 19.54 -23.51
CA ILE A 168 -16.01 20.79 -23.10
C ILE A 168 -16.45 21.91 -24.03
N PHE A 169 -17.20 22.87 -23.47
CA PHE A 169 -17.69 24.02 -24.19
C PHE A 169 -16.67 25.17 -24.20
N SER A 170 -16.52 25.83 -25.34
CA SER A 170 -15.63 26.96 -25.51
C SER A 170 -16.14 28.25 -24.85
N GLU A 171 -17.45 28.31 -24.57
CA GLU A 171 -18.05 29.49 -23.94
C GLU A 171 -17.52 29.67 -22.54
N THR A 172 -16.97 30.86 -22.26
CA THR A 172 -16.64 31.27 -20.91
C THR A 172 -17.94 31.69 -20.22
N THR A 173 -18.45 30.88 -19.31
CA THR A 173 -19.51 31.31 -18.40
C THR A 173 -18.99 32.36 -17.44
N LEU A 174 -19.88 33.10 -16.77
CA LEU A 174 -19.58 34.28 -15.94
C LEU A 174 -18.57 34.06 -14.80
N SER A 175 -18.25 32.82 -14.44
CA SER A 175 -17.06 32.42 -13.66
C SER A 175 -16.75 30.95 -13.93
N SER A 176 -15.46 30.65 -14.17
CA SER A 176 -14.99 29.27 -14.17
C SER A 176 -15.22 28.63 -12.82
N SER A 177 -15.71 27.37 -12.79
CA SER A 177 -15.85 26.65 -11.55
C SER A 177 -14.50 26.06 -11.13
N ASN A 178 -14.18 26.10 -9.84
CA ASN A 178 -13.01 25.43 -9.29
C ASN A 178 -13.42 24.55 -8.13
N GLU A 179 -13.87 23.33 -8.45
CA GLU A 179 -14.32 22.36 -7.47
C GLU A 179 -13.19 21.92 -6.52
N TRP A 180 -11.94 22.01 -6.98
CA TRP A 180 -10.78 21.65 -6.16
C TRP A 180 -10.48 22.69 -5.08
N ASP A 181 -10.45 23.97 -5.43
CA ASP A 181 -10.25 25.04 -4.45
C ASP A 181 -11.40 25.06 -3.41
N GLU A 182 -12.65 24.87 -3.87
CA GLU A 182 -13.80 24.74 -2.95
C GLU A 182 -13.63 23.57 -1.98
N ARG A 183 -13.08 22.42 -2.45
CA ARG A 183 -12.79 21.27 -1.59
C ARG A 183 -11.69 21.58 -0.58
N LEU A 184 -10.59 22.22 -1.00
CA LEU A 184 -9.50 22.60 -0.10
C LEU A 184 -9.96 23.61 0.95
N GLU A 185 -10.75 24.61 0.59
CA GLU A 185 -11.29 25.60 1.52
C GLU A 185 -12.27 25.01 2.54
N ASN A 186 -13.03 23.99 2.15
CA ASN A 186 -14.01 23.32 3.01
C ASN A 186 -13.39 22.20 3.87
N ASP A 187 -12.17 21.75 3.57
CA ASP A 187 -11.48 20.74 4.37
C ASP A 187 -10.79 21.37 5.57
N THR A 188 -11.38 21.19 6.73
CA THR A 188 -10.84 21.62 8.04
C THR A 188 -10.46 20.44 8.93
N THR A 189 -10.47 19.23 8.39
CA THR A 189 -10.25 17.98 9.13
C THR A 189 -8.82 17.50 8.96
N PRO A 190 -8.03 17.41 10.04
CA PRO A 190 -6.66 16.89 9.94
C PRO A 190 -6.65 15.42 9.54
N PRO A 191 -5.52 14.93 8.95
CA PRO A 191 -5.33 13.53 8.64
C PRO A 191 -5.72 12.58 9.78
N GLU A 192 -6.14 11.35 9.46
CA GLU A 192 -6.58 10.36 10.44
C GLU A 192 -5.48 10.06 11.49
N PRO A 193 -5.84 9.67 12.72
CA PRO A 193 -4.88 9.26 13.73
C PRO A 193 -4.03 8.08 13.24
N PHE A 194 -2.73 8.13 13.50
CA PHE A 194 -1.79 7.07 13.11
C PHE A 194 -0.82 6.73 14.23
N ARG A 195 -0.02 5.67 14.01
CA ARG A 195 1.04 5.27 14.94
C ARG A 195 2.39 5.38 14.24
N ILE A 196 3.41 5.66 15.04
CA ILE A 196 4.80 5.57 14.63
C ILE A 196 5.34 4.27 15.22
N GLU A 197 5.92 3.42 14.41
CA GLU A 197 6.58 2.19 14.84
C GLU A 197 8.08 2.31 14.60
N ILE A 198 8.87 1.95 15.61
CA ILE A 198 10.32 1.90 15.49
C ILE A 198 10.72 0.46 15.21
N ALA A 199 11.54 0.27 14.20
CA ALA A 199 12.00 -1.04 13.78
C ALA A 199 13.51 -1.05 13.50
N ARG A 200 14.07 -2.27 13.44
CA ARG A 200 15.45 -2.54 13.07
C ARG A 200 15.49 -3.88 12.34
N ASP A 201 15.91 -3.87 11.10
CA ASP A 201 15.90 -5.05 10.25
C ASP A 201 17.21 -5.15 9.43
N PRO A 202 17.86 -6.33 9.37
CA PRO A 202 19.08 -6.52 8.59
C PRO A 202 18.95 -6.25 7.09
N GLN A 203 17.75 -6.44 6.54
CA GLN A 203 17.46 -6.27 5.12
C GLN A 203 17.05 -4.84 4.79
N ILE A 204 16.65 -4.06 5.81
CA ILE A 204 16.24 -2.67 5.68
C ILE A 204 17.28 -1.81 6.41
N PHE A 205 17.90 -0.84 5.72
CA PHE A 205 18.90 0.08 6.25
C PHE A 205 20.05 -0.59 7.04
N SER A 206 20.45 -1.83 6.67
CA SER A 206 21.61 -2.52 7.25
C SER A 206 21.62 -2.60 8.78
N GLN A 207 20.50 -2.95 9.39
CA GLN A 207 20.28 -2.99 10.85
C GLN A 207 20.26 -1.62 11.57
N GLU A 208 20.21 -0.53 10.86
CA GLU A 208 19.99 0.78 11.50
C GLU A 208 18.52 0.93 11.92
N TYR A 209 18.28 1.73 12.94
CA TYR A 209 16.93 2.05 13.38
C TYR A 209 16.20 2.92 12.36
N PHE A 210 14.96 2.57 12.10
CA PHE A 210 14.07 3.36 11.25
C PHE A 210 12.67 3.42 11.86
N VAL A 211 11.90 4.37 11.41
CA VAL A 211 10.49 4.51 11.78
C VAL A 211 9.60 4.24 10.60
N VAL A 212 8.47 3.60 10.87
CA VAL A 212 7.39 3.36 9.91
C VAL A 212 6.17 4.10 10.40
N PHE A 213 5.53 4.82 9.50
CA PHE A 213 4.31 5.56 9.76
C PHE A 213 3.49 5.64 8.48
N SER A 214 2.18 5.65 8.61
CA SER A 214 1.25 5.87 7.50
C SER A 214 -0.07 6.36 8.04
N THR A 215 -0.69 7.28 7.33
CA THR A 215 -2.06 7.70 7.56
C THR A 215 -2.72 8.08 6.23
N THR A 216 -4.01 8.32 6.27
CA THR A 216 -4.80 8.82 5.16
C THR A 216 -5.53 10.09 5.60
N ASP A 217 -5.90 10.91 4.67
CA ASP A 217 -6.89 11.95 4.84
C ASP A 217 -8.14 11.60 4.02
N LYS A 218 -9.34 11.89 4.55
CA LYS A 218 -10.60 11.50 3.92
C LYS A 218 -11.17 12.54 2.97
N GLN A 219 -10.69 13.75 3.02
CA GLN A 219 -11.25 14.85 2.23
C GLN A 219 -10.30 15.28 1.12
N SER A 220 -9.32 16.11 1.44
CA SER A 220 -8.37 16.62 0.44
C SER A 220 -7.28 15.61 0.07
N GLY A 221 -7.03 14.62 0.94
CA GLY A 221 -5.97 13.63 0.77
C GLY A 221 -4.62 14.10 1.32
N MET A 222 -3.70 13.16 1.46
CA MET A 222 -2.37 13.44 2.01
C MET A 222 -1.53 14.26 1.05
N GLU A 223 -0.88 15.29 1.58
CA GLU A 223 0.14 16.07 0.87
C GLU A 223 1.54 15.51 1.14
N ARG A 224 1.97 15.50 2.42
CA ARG A 224 3.30 15.06 2.81
C ARG A 224 3.41 14.68 4.28
N TYR A 225 4.54 14.06 4.60
CA TYR A 225 4.98 13.87 5.97
C TYR A 225 6.23 14.69 6.24
N GLU A 226 6.36 15.13 7.49
CA GLU A 226 7.57 15.73 8.02
C GLU A 226 7.96 15.04 9.32
N ILE A 227 9.26 14.90 9.57
CA ILE A 227 9.80 14.27 10.77
C ILE A 227 10.70 15.23 11.53
N LYS A 228 10.71 15.10 12.84
CA LYS A 228 11.61 15.83 13.74
C LYS A 228 12.19 14.87 14.79
N GLU A 229 13.51 14.80 14.87
CA GLU A 229 14.24 14.00 15.87
C GLU A 229 14.76 14.90 17.01
N GLY A 230 14.21 14.70 18.21
CA GLY A 230 14.55 15.49 19.40
C GLY A 230 14.35 17.00 19.18
N ASN A 231 15.41 17.76 19.44
CA ASN A 231 15.40 19.23 19.25
C ASN A 231 15.76 19.67 17.83
N GLY A 232 15.81 18.75 16.86
CA GLY A 232 16.10 19.07 15.46
C GLY A 232 15.03 19.93 14.80
N GLN A 233 15.20 20.18 13.50
CA GLN A 233 14.22 20.85 12.66
C GLN A 233 13.26 19.85 12.03
N TRP A 234 12.07 20.31 11.63
CA TRP A 234 11.17 19.53 10.77
C TRP A 234 11.80 19.35 9.39
N MET A 235 11.78 18.12 8.89
CA MET A 235 12.29 17.77 7.56
C MET A 235 11.26 16.89 6.86
N GLN A 236 11.10 17.07 5.56
CA GLN A 236 10.26 16.18 4.75
C GLN A 236 10.78 14.74 4.84
N ALA A 237 9.87 13.79 4.98
CA ALA A 237 10.19 12.38 5.17
C ALA A 237 9.22 11.48 4.42
N GLU A 238 9.70 10.29 4.08
CA GLU A 238 8.90 9.18 3.56
C GLU A 238 9.04 7.96 4.48
N SER A 239 8.00 7.16 4.55
CA SER A 239 7.99 5.93 5.34
C SER A 239 8.40 4.74 4.44
N PRO A 240 9.35 3.88 4.87
CA PRO A 240 10.12 3.93 6.12
C PRO A 240 11.23 5.00 6.11
N TYR A 241 11.41 5.70 7.23
CA TYR A 241 12.43 6.74 7.40
C TYR A 241 13.57 6.26 8.33
N ARG A 242 14.80 6.27 7.83
CA ARG A 242 15.99 5.95 8.62
C ARG A 242 16.31 7.06 9.60
N LEU A 243 16.36 6.78 10.88
CA LEU A 243 16.75 7.77 11.90
C LEU A 243 18.18 8.25 11.65
N GLN A 244 18.40 9.55 11.75
CA GLN A 244 19.74 10.13 11.57
C GLN A 244 20.65 9.83 12.75
N ASN A 245 20.08 9.77 13.96
CA ASN A 245 20.83 9.43 15.15
C ASN A 245 20.46 8.03 15.62
N GLN A 246 21.44 7.13 15.56
CA GLN A 246 21.34 5.72 15.87
C GLN A 246 21.76 5.36 17.31
N SER A 247 22.31 6.33 18.06
CA SER A 247 23.07 6.02 19.30
C SER A 247 22.53 6.67 20.57
N SER A 248 21.46 7.45 20.50
CA SER A 248 20.89 8.10 21.68
C SER A 248 19.38 8.07 21.67
N SER A 249 18.83 7.77 22.84
CA SER A 249 17.38 7.87 23.08
C SER A 249 16.90 9.29 22.88
N LYS A 250 15.77 9.45 22.19
CA LYS A 250 15.14 10.73 21.92
C LYS A 250 13.67 10.59 21.53
N GLU A 251 13.02 11.71 21.53
CA GLU A 251 11.69 11.86 20.98
C GLU A 251 11.75 11.92 19.46
N VAL A 252 10.88 11.18 18.80
CA VAL A 252 10.66 11.25 17.36
C VAL A 252 9.23 11.69 17.12
N MET A 253 9.06 12.81 16.43
CA MET A 253 7.75 13.33 16.03
C MET A 253 7.58 13.20 14.54
N VAL A 254 6.38 12.80 14.12
CA VAL A 254 5.96 12.79 12.71
C VAL A 254 4.73 13.67 12.58
N ARG A 255 4.79 14.60 11.63
CA ARG A 255 3.69 15.47 11.24
C ARG A 255 3.18 15.02 9.89
N ALA A 256 1.91 14.66 9.83
CA ALA A 256 1.17 14.38 8.61
C ALA A 256 0.42 15.65 8.21
N ILE A 257 0.51 16.06 6.96
CA ILE A 257 -0.10 17.27 6.42
C ILE A 257 -0.94 16.87 5.22
N ASP A 258 -2.21 17.27 5.19
CA ASP A 258 -3.10 17.09 4.05
C ASP A 258 -2.92 18.20 3.01
N LYS A 259 -3.62 18.08 1.88
CA LYS A 259 -3.56 19.06 0.79
C LYS A 259 -4.24 20.39 1.11
N ALA A 260 -5.13 20.44 2.10
CA ALA A 260 -5.74 21.65 2.63
C ALA A 260 -4.85 22.37 3.67
N GLY A 261 -3.75 21.73 4.08
CA GLY A 261 -2.80 22.27 5.05
C GLY A 261 -3.12 21.94 6.50
N ASN A 262 -4.12 21.09 6.79
CA ASN A 262 -4.38 20.66 8.15
C ASN A 262 -3.32 19.65 8.59
N GLU A 263 -2.96 19.68 9.89
CA GLU A 263 -1.83 18.93 10.41
C GLU A 263 -2.25 17.96 11.52
N ARG A 264 -1.64 16.78 11.54
CA ARG A 264 -1.68 15.86 12.67
C ARG A 264 -0.28 15.44 13.07
N ILE A 265 0.06 15.64 14.34
CA ILE A 265 1.36 15.26 14.89
C ILE A 265 1.19 14.04 15.79
N GLN A 266 2.07 13.06 15.60
CA GLN A 266 2.26 11.91 16.48
C GLN A 266 3.68 11.90 17.00
N MET A 267 3.88 11.27 18.16
CA MET A 267 5.15 11.24 18.86
C MET A 267 5.41 9.85 19.45
N ILE A 268 6.66 9.43 19.39
CA ILE A 268 7.14 8.23 20.06
C ILE A 268 8.48 8.51 20.74
N GLN A 269 8.71 7.89 21.90
CA GLN A 269 10.03 7.87 22.53
C GLN A 269 10.85 6.74 21.90
N PHE A 270 12.00 7.11 21.38
CA PHE A 270 13.00 6.16 20.91
C PHE A 270 14.02 5.91 22.01
N GLU A 271 14.07 4.68 22.48
CA GLU A 271 15.07 4.22 23.45
C GLU A 271 16.02 3.26 22.72
N VAL A 272 17.31 3.59 22.74
CA VAL A 272 18.34 2.66 22.28
C VAL A 272 18.51 1.64 23.38
N GLU A 273 18.19 0.37 23.10
CA GLU A 273 18.68 -0.71 23.96
C GLU A 273 20.21 -0.70 23.86
N ASP A 274 20.85 -0.09 24.85
CA ASP A 274 22.27 -0.33 25.09
C ASP A 274 22.43 -1.84 25.22
N GLY A 275 23.04 -2.46 24.22
CA GLY A 275 23.39 -3.88 24.26
C GLY A 275 24.47 -4.13 25.32
N HIS A 276 24.18 -3.75 26.56
CA HIS A 276 24.89 -4.28 27.71
C HIS A 276 24.55 -5.76 27.74
N ILE A 277 25.41 -6.56 27.10
CA ILE A 277 25.54 -7.95 27.51
C ILE A 277 25.85 -7.88 28.99
N GLU A 278 24.85 -8.05 29.85
CA GLU A 278 25.10 -8.33 31.26
C GLU A 278 25.92 -9.61 31.26
N ILE A 279 27.24 -9.42 31.24
CA ILE A 279 28.17 -10.50 31.43
C ILE A 279 27.91 -10.95 32.88
N ASN A 280 27.14 -12.01 33.01
CA ASN A 280 26.86 -12.58 34.33
C ASN A 280 28.16 -13.21 34.85
N TRP A 281 28.99 -12.35 35.46
CA TRP A 281 30.28 -12.71 36.04
C TRP A 281 30.20 -13.94 36.94
N LYS A 282 29.03 -14.22 37.54
CA LYS A 282 28.80 -15.42 38.35
C LYS A 282 28.98 -16.68 37.50
N HIS A 283 28.42 -16.74 36.29
CA HIS A 283 28.59 -17.91 35.40
C HIS A 283 30.03 -18.07 34.93
N ILE A 284 30.74 -16.98 34.66
CA ILE A 284 32.17 -17.05 34.29
C ILE A 284 33.00 -17.56 35.47
N VAL A 285 32.77 -17.03 36.68
CA VAL A 285 33.46 -17.46 37.89
C VAL A 285 33.15 -18.92 38.21
N TYR A 286 31.89 -19.36 38.10
CA TYR A 286 31.54 -20.77 38.31
C TYR A 286 32.18 -21.70 37.29
N SER A 287 32.23 -21.31 36.02
CA SER A 287 32.92 -22.08 34.97
C SER A 287 34.43 -22.20 35.29
N LEU A 288 35.07 -21.10 35.68
CA LEU A 288 36.50 -21.08 36.02
C LEU A 288 36.79 -21.95 37.23
N CYS A 289 35.97 -21.87 38.29
CA CYS A 289 36.10 -22.75 39.48
C CYS A 289 35.91 -24.22 39.09
N LEU A 290 34.96 -24.55 38.21
CA LEU A 290 34.74 -25.91 37.75
C LEU A 290 35.97 -26.45 37.02
N PHE A 291 36.58 -25.66 36.15
CA PHE A 291 37.81 -26.02 35.43
C PHE A 291 39.00 -26.27 36.38
N ILE A 292 39.15 -25.45 37.39
CA ILE A 292 40.19 -25.61 38.44
C ILE A 292 39.98 -26.93 39.19
N VAL A 293 38.73 -27.22 39.59
CA VAL A 293 38.40 -28.45 40.33
C VAL A 293 38.67 -29.70 39.46
N ILE A 294 38.21 -29.67 38.20
CA ILE A 294 38.42 -30.78 37.26
C ILE A 294 39.92 -30.95 36.97
N GLY A 295 40.66 -29.87 36.71
CA GLY A 295 42.10 -29.89 36.55
C GLY A 295 42.86 -30.45 37.74
N GLY A 296 42.44 -30.06 38.97
CA GLY A 296 42.99 -30.59 40.22
C GLY A 296 42.73 -32.09 40.45
N VAL A 297 41.52 -32.55 40.09
CA VAL A 297 41.18 -33.99 40.16
C VAL A 297 41.98 -34.78 39.14
N LEU A 298 42.13 -34.32 37.92
CA LEU A 298 42.89 -34.98 36.86
C LEU A 298 44.41 -35.03 37.24
N TRP A 299 44.95 -33.97 37.79
CA TRP A 299 46.32 -33.91 38.25
C TRP A 299 46.56 -34.88 39.36
N ARG A 300 45.67 -34.97 40.36
CA ARG A 300 45.76 -35.90 41.50
C ARG A 300 45.65 -37.37 41.05
N THR A 301 44.74 -37.69 40.12
CA THR A 301 44.61 -39.03 39.54
C THR A 301 45.82 -39.42 38.69
N GLY A 302 46.39 -38.46 37.92
CA GLY A 302 47.62 -38.67 37.18
C GLY A 302 48.82 -38.95 38.06
N ILE A 303 48.92 -38.26 39.22
CA ILE A 303 49.98 -38.53 40.24
C ILE A 303 49.77 -39.92 40.86
N LEU A 304 48.57 -40.31 41.20
CA LEU A 304 48.25 -41.62 41.76
C LEU A 304 48.52 -42.75 40.74
N TYR A 305 48.21 -42.54 39.48
CA TYR A 305 48.52 -43.48 38.39
C TYR A 305 50.01 -43.67 38.24
N LYS A 306 50.81 -42.59 38.26
CA LYS A 306 52.28 -42.63 38.15
C LYS A 306 52.90 -43.35 39.37
N ARG A 307 52.38 -43.17 40.60
CA ARG A 307 52.84 -43.87 41.80
C ARG A 307 52.56 -45.36 41.74
N ARG A 308 51.36 -45.79 41.25
CA ARG A 308 51.01 -47.22 41.07
C ARG A 308 51.94 -47.89 40.04
N LYS A 309 52.28 -47.22 38.95
CA LYS A 309 53.18 -47.77 37.93
C LYS A 309 54.59 -48.00 38.41
N ASN A 310 55.07 -47.10 39.28
CA ASN A 310 56.42 -47.25 39.89
C ASN A 310 56.47 -48.32 41.01
N MET A 311 55.37 -48.77 41.58
CA MET A 311 55.32 -49.88 42.53
C MET A 311 55.11 -51.24 41.91
N SER A 312 54.79 -51.36 40.62
CA SER A 312 54.67 -52.62 39.91
C SER A 312 55.93 -53.03 39.14
N THR A 313 57.02 -52.24 39.27
CA THR A 313 58.33 -52.47 38.64
C THR A 313 59.46 -52.74 39.68
N LEU A 314 59.10 -52.99 40.95
CA LEU A 314 59.96 -53.59 41.99
C LEU A 314 59.39 -54.98 42.30
#